data_af7385ae7804f1f1d4f08050c41f66c0
#
_entry.id   af7385ae7804f1f1d4f08050c41f66c0
#
_cell.length_a   1.000
_cell.length_b   1.000
_cell.length_c   1.000
_cell.angle_alpha   90.00
_cell.angle_beta   90.00
_cell.angle_gamma   90.00
#
_symmetry.space_group_name_H-M   'P 1'
#
loop_
_entity.id
_entity.type
_entity.pdbx_description
1 polymer ?
#
loop_
_entity_poly.entity_id
_entity_poly.type
_entity_poly.pdbx_seq_one_letter_code
_entity_poly.pdbx_strand_id
1 'polypeptide(L)'
;MQDYDESFFIAKANKRASITWFVLLLIASVFYGIKVGRGQLKEAYFAGFFVAGWLSYLGGRILLRFKHADSLRYKWVVGLGYLIFYAVIAWTSLDEVSYVFILPLVCILILYKDPKFIRTMMGITLFVLISSNLYKGLAKGMMDFVASEECVLQFAIVICCYGCTNMAIAHLVQSDGALTASIKSNLARVVKTVEQVKEASNEIVDGVTVVRELADENRTGANDVMNDMKNLADNNGVLNDKTLSSVEMTNAVSYTHLTLPTKA
;
A
#
# COMPACT_ATOMS: atom_id res chain seq x y z
N MET A 1 0.05 -2.73 -11.77
CA MET A 1 0.13 -2.59 -10.30
C MET A 1 1.58 -2.25 -9.99
N GLN A 2 1.89 -1.03 -9.52
CA GLN A 2 3.27 -0.70 -9.14
C GLN A 2 3.57 -1.51 -7.89
N ASP A 3 4.58 -2.38 -7.97
CA ASP A 3 5.12 -3.05 -6.79
C ASP A 3 5.48 -2.00 -5.73
N TYR A 4 5.09 -2.26 -4.49
CA TYR A 4 5.46 -1.42 -3.36
C TYR A 4 6.98 -1.55 -3.17
N ASP A 5 7.72 -0.57 -3.69
CA ASP A 5 9.16 -0.47 -3.55
C ASP A 5 9.50 0.47 -2.40
N GLU A 6 9.89 -0.10 -1.27
CA GLU A 6 10.31 0.64 -0.08
C GLU A 6 11.49 1.58 -0.40
N SER A 7 12.39 1.17 -1.30
CA SER A 7 13.56 1.94 -1.72
C SER A 7 13.14 3.25 -2.40
N PHE A 8 12.09 3.22 -3.21
CA PHE A 8 11.52 4.39 -3.87
C PHE A 8 11.01 5.42 -2.84
N PHE A 9 10.32 4.97 -1.79
CA PHE A 9 9.80 5.88 -0.76
C PHE A 9 10.91 6.47 0.11
N ILE A 10 11.95 5.70 0.43
CA ILE A 10 13.14 6.18 1.13
C ILE A 10 13.89 7.22 0.28
N ALA A 11 14.10 6.96 -1.00
CA ALA A 11 14.74 7.91 -1.92
C ALA A 11 13.94 9.22 -2.02
N LYS A 12 12.60 9.12 -2.05
CA LYS A 12 11.71 10.29 -2.07
C LYS A 12 11.78 11.08 -0.75
N ALA A 13 11.85 10.40 0.40
CA ALA A 13 12.04 11.04 1.70
C ALA A 13 13.39 11.76 1.77
N ASN A 14 14.47 11.10 1.35
CA ASN A 14 15.80 11.68 1.29
C ASN A 14 15.87 12.93 0.39
N LYS A 15 15.24 12.85 -0.79
CA LYS A 15 15.15 14.00 -1.71
C LYS A 15 14.41 15.18 -1.06
N ARG A 16 13.24 14.92 -0.43
CA ARG A 16 12.45 15.97 0.24
C ARG A 16 13.21 16.57 1.41
N ALA A 17 13.81 15.75 2.26
CA ALA A 17 14.63 16.21 3.38
C ALA A 17 15.80 17.07 2.90
N SER A 18 16.49 16.68 1.82
CA SER A 18 17.58 17.46 1.22
C SER A 18 17.11 18.82 0.70
N ILE A 19 15.96 18.87 0.01
CA ILE A 19 15.41 20.12 -0.51
C ILE A 19 15.01 21.05 0.65
N THR A 20 14.30 20.54 1.65
CA THR A 20 13.88 21.33 2.82
C THR A 20 15.09 21.91 3.55
N TRP A 21 16.13 21.10 3.75
CA TRP A 21 17.35 21.57 4.40
C TRP A 21 18.10 22.62 3.56
N PHE A 22 18.19 22.44 2.25
CA PHE A 22 18.76 23.43 1.34
C PHE A 22 18.05 24.78 1.42
N VAL A 23 16.71 24.77 1.33
CA VAL A 23 15.89 26.00 1.38
C VAL A 23 16.10 26.72 2.73
N LEU A 24 16.10 25.97 3.83
CA LEU A 24 16.32 26.53 5.16
C LEU A 24 17.70 27.16 5.28
N LEU A 25 18.76 26.48 4.82
CA LEU A 25 20.12 27.02 4.83
C LEU A 25 20.24 28.28 3.98
N LEU A 26 19.56 28.32 2.83
CA LEU A 26 19.57 29.50 1.97
C LEU A 26 18.90 30.71 2.68
N ILE A 27 17.69 30.49 3.24
CA ILE A 27 16.97 31.54 3.99
C ILE A 27 17.80 32.03 5.18
N ALA A 28 18.35 31.11 5.96
CA ALA A 28 19.16 31.43 7.12
C ALA A 28 20.46 32.19 6.71
N SER A 29 21.14 31.75 5.65
CA SER A 29 22.34 32.41 5.15
C SER A 29 22.08 33.85 4.70
N VAL A 30 20.96 34.08 4.00
CA VAL A 30 20.56 35.45 3.59
C VAL A 30 20.23 36.30 4.80
N PHE A 31 19.43 35.77 5.74
CA PHE A 31 19.02 36.51 6.93
C PHE A 31 20.21 36.93 7.81
N TYR A 32 21.10 35.97 8.11
CA TYR A 32 22.31 36.26 8.91
C TYR A 32 23.29 37.10 8.14
N GLY A 33 23.43 36.94 6.82
CA GLY A 33 24.23 37.83 5.98
C GLY A 33 23.79 39.29 6.04
N ILE A 34 22.47 39.55 6.05
CA ILE A 34 21.91 40.90 6.24
C ILE A 34 22.26 41.44 7.64
N LYS A 35 22.20 40.60 8.71
CA LYS A 35 22.60 41.03 10.07
C LYS A 35 24.08 41.41 10.15
N VAL A 36 24.98 40.70 9.45
CA VAL A 36 26.39 41.05 9.35
C VAL A 36 26.57 42.39 8.61
N GLY A 37 25.93 42.56 7.46
CA GLY A 37 25.99 43.80 6.68
C GLY A 37 25.45 45.03 7.43
N ARG A 38 24.57 44.84 8.41
CA ARG A 38 24.09 45.88 9.33
C ARG A 38 24.98 46.08 10.56
N GLY A 39 26.07 45.35 10.71
CA GLY A 39 26.91 45.39 11.89
C GLY A 39 26.31 44.80 13.17
N GLN A 40 25.17 44.10 13.06
CA GLN A 40 24.48 43.49 14.19
C GLN A 40 25.04 42.13 14.62
N LEU A 41 25.88 41.53 13.77
CA LEU A 41 26.48 40.22 14.02
C LEU A 41 27.98 40.27 13.60
N LYS A 42 28.84 39.65 14.42
CA LYS A 42 30.26 39.53 14.07
C LYS A 42 30.46 38.53 12.92
N GLU A 43 31.31 38.87 11.95
CA GLU A 43 31.65 38.06 10.79
C GLU A 43 32.09 36.63 11.16
N ALA A 44 32.86 36.48 12.24
CA ALA A 44 33.29 35.15 12.71
C ALA A 44 32.15 34.21 13.09
N TYR A 45 31.06 34.72 13.66
CA TYR A 45 29.88 33.91 13.98
C TYR A 45 29.15 33.50 12.72
N PHE A 46 29.03 34.41 11.75
CA PHE A 46 28.44 34.09 10.47
C PHE A 46 29.25 33.02 9.72
N ALA A 47 30.57 33.15 9.70
CA ALA A 47 31.46 32.17 9.08
C ALA A 47 31.30 30.77 9.72
N GLY A 48 31.28 30.69 11.06
CA GLY A 48 31.05 29.43 11.78
C GLY A 48 29.70 28.78 11.48
N PHE A 49 28.65 29.58 11.50
CA PHE A 49 27.33 29.19 11.14
C PHE A 49 27.22 28.67 9.68
N PHE A 50 27.77 29.46 8.74
CA PHE A 50 27.75 29.14 7.32
C PHE A 50 28.49 27.82 7.04
N VAL A 51 29.71 27.69 7.56
CA VAL A 51 30.53 26.48 7.39
C VAL A 51 29.88 25.28 8.00
N ALA A 52 29.36 25.35 9.23
CA ALA A 52 28.70 24.23 9.89
C ALA A 52 27.47 23.74 9.11
N GLY A 53 26.62 24.66 8.65
CA GLY A 53 25.41 24.31 7.90
C GLY A 53 25.73 23.74 6.52
N TRP A 54 26.49 24.45 5.71
CA TRP A 54 26.79 24.07 4.33
C TRP A 54 27.71 22.86 4.23
N LEU A 55 28.71 22.70 5.09
CA LEU A 55 29.57 21.52 5.10
C LEU A 55 28.76 20.25 5.43
N SER A 56 27.89 20.33 6.43
CA SER A 56 27.01 19.23 6.79
C SER A 56 26.04 18.87 5.65
N TYR A 57 25.47 19.85 4.98
CA TYR A 57 24.61 19.64 3.81
C TYR A 57 25.37 19.01 2.65
N LEU A 58 26.55 19.52 2.30
CA LEU A 58 27.38 18.97 1.23
C LEU A 58 27.83 17.55 1.53
N GLY A 59 28.19 17.23 2.76
CA GLY A 59 28.51 15.87 3.21
C GLY A 59 27.30 14.92 2.98
N GLY A 60 26.10 15.38 3.28
CA GLY A 60 24.87 14.63 2.98
C GLY A 60 24.64 14.42 1.48
N ARG A 61 24.88 15.44 0.65
CA ARG A 61 24.76 15.31 -0.82
C ARG A 61 25.79 14.35 -1.41
N ILE A 62 27.01 14.40 -0.91
CA ILE A 62 28.09 13.48 -1.29
C ILE A 62 27.69 12.04 -0.93
N LEU A 63 27.17 11.82 0.27
CA LEU A 63 26.69 10.48 0.69
C LEU A 63 25.62 9.92 -0.27
N LEU A 64 24.62 10.73 -0.65
CA LEU A 64 23.58 10.31 -1.59
C LEU A 64 24.13 9.99 -2.99
N ARG A 65 25.20 10.69 -3.40
CA ARG A 65 25.84 10.46 -4.71
C ARG A 65 26.65 9.17 -4.74
N PHE A 66 27.35 8.85 -3.63
CA PHE A 66 28.20 7.65 -3.55
C PHE A 66 27.49 6.37 -3.11
N LYS A 67 26.39 6.47 -2.36
CA LYS A 67 25.71 5.30 -1.73
C LYS A 67 24.28 5.09 -2.21
N HIS A 68 23.80 5.45 -3.30
CA HIS A 68 22.42 5.38 -3.75
C HIS A 68 21.44 6.33 -3.03
N ALA A 69 20.44 6.77 -3.76
CA ALA A 69 19.44 7.73 -3.30
C ALA A 69 18.56 7.23 -2.15
N ASP A 70 18.42 5.91 -1.99
CA ASP A 70 17.61 5.20 -1.00
C ASP A 70 18.36 4.86 0.31
N SER A 71 19.56 5.43 0.51
CA SER A 71 20.36 5.13 1.70
C SER A 71 19.69 5.57 3.01
N LEU A 72 19.38 4.61 3.88
CA LEU A 72 18.87 4.85 5.24
C LEU A 72 19.87 5.61 6.14
N ARG A 73 21.17 5.60 5.80
CA ARG A 73 22.19 6.36 6.55
C ARG A 73 22.03 7.85 6.38
N TYR A 74 21.40 8.30 5.31
CA TYR A 74 21.17 9.71 5.04
C TYR A 74 20.36 10.42 6.14
N LYS A 75 19.37 9.75 6.76
CA LYS A 75 18.62 10.32 7.88
C LYS A 75 19.51 10.78 9.03
N TRP A 76 20.57 9.98 9.35
CA TRP A 76 21.52 10.31 10.40
C TRP A 76 22.41 11.51 10.01
N VAL A 77 22.83 11.59 8.76
CA VAL A 77 23.62 12.74 8.27
C VAL A 77 22.78 14.01 8.30
N VAL A 78 21.54 13.96 7.88
CA VAL A 78 20.62 15.11 7.98
C VAL A 78 20.38 15.49 9.44
N GLY A 79 20.01 14.52 10.28
CA GLY A 79 19.71 14.76 11.69
C GLY A 79 20.90 15.34 12.45
N LEU A 80 22.05 14.66 12.41
CA LEU A 80 23.25 15.10 13.13
C LEU A 80 23.85 16.38 12.53
N GLY A 81 23.90 16.47 11.19
CA GLY A 81 24.40 17.66 10.52
C GLY A 81 23.56 18.90 10.83
N TYR A 82 22.25 18.73 10.88
CA TYR A 82 21.35 19.80 11.31
C TYR A 82 21.54 20.16 12.78
N LEU A 83 21.74 19.19 13.67
CA LEU A 83 21.99 19.45 15.09
C LEU A 83 23.31 20.16 15.34
N ILE A 84 24.37 19.90 14.54
CA ILE A 84 25.60 20.66 14.59
C ILE A 84 25.34 22.14 14.21
N PHE A 85 24.62 22.36 13.13
CA PHE A 85 24.18 23.67 12.71
C PHE A 85 23.38 24.40 13.80
N TYR A 86 22.37 23.67 14.37
CA TYR A 86 21.57 24.17 15.48
C TYR A 86 22.40 24.50 16.73
N ALA A 87 23.36 23.64 17.08
CA ALA A 87 24.26 23.88 18.22
C ALA A 87 25.06 25.18 18.06
N VAL A 88 25.57 25.44 16.85
CA VAL A 88 26.30 26.71 16.58
C VAL A 88 25.37 27.91 16.82
N ILE A 89 24.13 27.85 16.34
CA ILE A 89 23.15 28.91 16.57
C ILE A 89 22.86 29.05 18.07
N ALA A 90 22.52 27.95 18.74
CA ALA A 90 22.12 27.94 20.13
C ALA A 90 23.21 28.52 21.07
N TRP A 91 24.50 28.24 20.80
CA TRP A 91 25.61 28.74 21.59
C TRP A 91 26.03 30.15 21.25
N THR A 92 25.87 30.58 19.99
CA THR A 92 26.34 31.89 19.55
C THR A 92 25.25 32.97 19.61
N SER A 93 23.99 32.62 19.43
CA SER A 93 22.88 33.56 19.50
C SER A 93 22.64 34.03 20.94
N LEU A 94 22.45 35.33 21.08
CA LEU A 94 21.97 35.95 22.32
C LEU A 94 20.43 36.08 22.29
N ASP A 95 19.82 35.77 21.16
CA ASP A 95 18.38 35.90 20.98
C ASP A 95 17.63 34.77 21.72
N GLU A 96 16.58 35.08 22.41
CA GLU A 96 15.70 34.15 23.15
C GLU A 96 14.99 33.16 22.24
N VAL A 97 14.85 33.51 20.97
CA VAL A 97 14.05 32.74 19.97
C VAL A 97 14.90 31.69 19.22
N SER A 98 16.17 31.51 19.59
CA SER A 98 17.08 30.58 18.88
C SER A 98 16.60 29.12 18.86
N TYR A 99 15.79 28.72 19.86
CA TYR A 99 15.23 27.36 19.91
C TYR A 99 14.26 27.03 18.76
N VAL A 100 13.63 28.04 18.14
CA VAL A 100 12.68 27.84 17.04
C VAL A 100 13.35 27.17 15.83
N PHE A 101 14.65 27.33 15.65
CA PHE A 101 15.40 26.68 14.58
C PHE A 101 15.40 25.16 14.66
N ILE A 102 14.93 24.54 15.75
CA ILE A 102 14.78 23.08 15.83
C ILE A 102 13.51 22.57 15.12
N LEU A 103 12.48 23.40 14.97
CA LEU A 103 11.19 22.99 14.43
C LEU A 103 11.26 22.40 13.00
N PRO A 104 12.03 22.98 12.05
CA PRO A 104 12.17 22.39 10.73
C PRO A 104 12.81 21.00 10.76
N LEU A 105 13.76 20.75 11.69
CA LEU A 105 14.30 19.40 11.86
C LEU A 105 13.22 18.41 12.28
N VAL A 106 12.42 18.77 13.29
CA VAL A 106 11.33 17.92 13.77
C VAL A 106 10.38 17.54 12.62
N CYS A 107 10.06 18.51 11.73
CA CYS A 107 9.24 18.26 10.54
C CYS A 107 9.93 17.30 9.55
N ILE A 108 11.24 17.44 9.33
CA ILE A 108 12.01 16.55 8.46
C ILE A 108 12.03 15.11 9.00
N LEU A 109 12.14 14.95 10.32
CA LEU A 109 12.20 13.63 10.97
C LEU A 109 10.93 12.80 10.72
N ILE A 110 9.77 13.43 10.55
CA ILE A 110 8.49 12.75 10.27
C ILE A 110 8.56 11.93 8.97
N LEU A 111 9.33 12.38 7.98
CA LEU A 111 9.45 11.72 6.68
C LEU A 111 10.00 10.28 6.77
N TYR A 112 10.76 9.98 7.82
CA TYR A 112 11.41 8.68 7.99
C TYR A 112 10.60 7.67 8.79
N LYS A 113 9.50 8.06 9.42
CA LYS A 113 8.61 7.19 10.19
C LYS A 113 9.33 6.27 11.19
N ASP A 114 10.44 6.74 11.79
CA ASP A 114 11.27 5.95 12.70
C ASP A 114 11.21 6.52 14.14
N PRO A 115 10.42 5.91 15.04
CA PRO A 115 10.27 6.40 16.42
C PRO A 115 11.57 6.34 17.25
N LYS A 116 12.45 5.35 16.94
CA LYS A 116 13.74 5.22 17.64
C LYS A 116 14.67 6.37 17.27
N PHE A 117 14.74 6.69 15.98
CA PHE A 117 15.53 7.77 15.46
C PHE A 117 15.09 9.11 16.06
N ILE A 118 13.80 9.39 16.14
CA ILE A 118 13.27 10.63 16.70
C ILE A 118 13.60 10.77 18.18
N ARG A 119 13.46 9.71 18.98
CA ARG A 119 13.83 9.73 20.39
C ARG A 119 15.31 10.01 20.61
N THR A 120 16.15 9.47 19.75
CA THR A 120 17.60 9.76 19.79
C THR A 120 17.86 11.22 19.45
N MET A 121 17.24 11.77 18.40
CA MET A 121 17.37 13.17 18.03
C MET A 121 16.86 14.11 19.12
N MET A 122 15.75 13.78 19.78
CA MET A 122 15.24 14.49 20.94
C MET A 122 16.27 14.56 22.07
N GLY A 123 16.88 13.42 22.42
CA GLY A 123 17.90 13.36 23.47
C GLY A 123 19.10 14.27 23.17
N ILE A 124 19.60 14.22 21.91
CA ILE A 124 20.72 15.06 21.49
C ILE A 124 20.29 16.54 21.47
N THR A 125 19.09 16.87 21.02
CA THR A 125 18.58 18.25 21.02
C THR A 125 18.48 18.81 22.44
N LEU A 126 17.95 18.04 23.38
CA LEU A 126 17.88 18.45 24.80
C LEU A 126 19.28 18.65 25.39
N PHE A 127 20.23 17.79 25.05
CA PHE A 127 21.61 17.95 25.47
C PHE A 127 22.23 19.25 24.92
N VAL A 128 22.00 19.58 23.63
CA VAL A 128 22.45 20.84 23.03
C VAL A 128 21.80 22.04 23.73
N LEU A 129 20.51 21.98 24.03
CA LEU A 129 19.79 23.05 24.73
C LEU A 129 20.31 23.27 26.15
N ILE A 130 20.49 22.20 26.92
CA ILE A 130 21.03 22.26 28.27
C ILE A 130 22.44 22.87 28.25
N SER A 131 23.32 22.34 27.40
CA SER A 131 24.70 22.82 27.29
C SER A 131 24.77 24.28 26.84
N SER A 132 23.89 24.70 25.90
CA SER A 132 23.79 26.09 25.45
C SER A 132 23.39 27.05 26.57
N ASN A 133 22.34 26.70 27.33
CA ASN A 133 21.85 27.53 28.43
C ASN A 133 22.87 27.59 29.56
N LEU A 134 23.52 26.47 29.90
CA LEU A 134 24.61 26.45 30.87
C LEU A 134 25.77 27.33 30.45
N TYR A 135 26.17 27.28 29.18
CA TYR A 135 27.19 28.14 28.62
C TYR A 135 26.83 29.64 28.71
N LYS A 136 25.56 29.98 28.35
CA LYS A 136 25.06 31.37 28.45
C LYS A 136 25.08 31.86 29.89
N GLY A 137 24.66 31.04 30.85
CA GLY A 137 24.66 31.38 32.27
C GLY A 137 26.06 31.58 32.83
N LEU A 138 26.95 30.59 32.67
CA LEU A 138 28.28 30.59 33.30
C LEU A 138 29.30 31.46 32.57
N ALA A 139 29.34 31.36 31.23
CA ALA A 139 30.40 32.05 30.46
C ALA A 139 30.01 33.46 30.03
N LYS A 140 28.70 33.73 29.84
CA LYS A 140 28.24 35.07 29.42
C LYS A 140 27.55 35.85 30.54
N GLY A 141 27.46 35.30 31.75
CA GLY A 141 26.85 35.97 32.91
C GLY A 141 25.32 36.15 32.80
N MET A 142 24.65 35.42 31.92
CA MET A 142 23.20 35.52 31.69
C MET A 142 22.41 34.60 32.62
N MET A 143 22.74 34.59 33.93
CA MET A 143 22.06 33.72 34.91
C MET A 143 20.59 34.07 35.06
N ASP A 144 20.21 35.34 34.95
CA ASP A 144 18.83 35.80 34.99
C ASP A 144 17.98 35.15 33.87
N PHE A 145 18.57 35.01 32.67
CA PHE A 145 17.91 34.32 31.57
C PHE A 145 17.77 32.82 31.83
N VAL A 146 18.78 32.15 32.39
CA VAL A 146 18.71 30.72 32.72
C VAL A 146 17.69 30.45 33.80
N ALA A 147 17.47 31.39 34.71
CA ALA A 147 16.45 31.32 35.77
C ALA A 147 15.09 31.84 35.32
N SER A 148 14.95 32.33 34.08
CA SER A 148 13.72 32.92 33.58
C SER A 148 12.66 31.90 33.17
N GLU A 149 11.39 32.34 33.15
CA GLU A 149 10.26 31.55 32.65
C GLU A 149 10.42 31.19 31.18
N GLU A 150 11.11 32.05 30.39
CA GLU A 150 11.39 31.83 28.96
C GLU A 150 12.28 30.59 28.73
N CYS A 151 13.25 30.37 29.61
CA CYS A 151 14.12 29.19 29.56
C CYS A 151 13.31 27.91 29.81
N VAL A 152 12.42 27.93 30.81
CA VAL A 152 11.51 26.80 31.09
C VAL A 152 10.58 26.55 29.91
N LEU A 153 10.03 27.62 29.32
CA LEU A 153 9.15 27.55 28.15
C LEU A 153 9.85 26.95 26.94
N GLN A 154 11.12 27.27 26.68
CA GLN A 154 11.91 26.67 25.60
C GLN A 154 11.97 25.14 25.73
N PHE A 155 12.30 24.63 26.93
CA PHE A 155 12.32 23.18 27.17
C PHE A 155 10.94 22.55 27.01
N ALA A 156 9.93 23.19 27.56
CA ALA A 156 8.53 22.69 27.47
C ALA A 156 8.09 22.57 26.00
N ILE A 157 8.34 23.60 25.19
CA ILE A 157 7.97 23.61 23.77
C ILE A 157 8.74 22.52 23.00
N VAL A 158 10.05 22.39 23.21
CA VAL A 158 10.86 21.38 22.50
C VAL A 158 10.43 19.97 22.87
N ILE A 159 10.22 19.70 24.17
CA ILE A 159 9.73 18.40 24.64
C ILE A 159 8.34 18.10 24.06
N CYS A 160 7.45 19.08 24.09
CA CYS A 160 6.10 18.95 23.52
C CYS A 160 6.15 18.66 22.01
N CYS A 161 6.94 19.40 21.23
CA CYS A 161 7.07 19.19 19.78
C CYS A 161 7.59 17.80 19.45
N TYR A 162 8.64 17.34 20.12
CA TYR A 162 9.14 15.98 19.94
C TYR A 162 8.17 14.91 20.43
N GLY A 163 7.48 15.16 21.54
CA GLY A 163 6.45 14.28 22.08
C GLY A 163 5.30 14.10 21.09
N CYS A 164 4.73 15.19 20.63
CA CYS A 164 3.66 15.18 19.61
C CYS A 164 4.11 14.49 18.32
N THR A 165 5.33 14.77 17.88
CA THR A 165 5.89 14.14 16.67
C THR A 165 6.07 12.62 16.85
N ASN A 166 6.59 12.19 18.01
CA ASN A 166 6.73 10.77 18.31
C ASN A 166 5.37 10.06 18.36
N MET A 167 4.35 10.70 18.95
CA MET A 167 2.97 10.17 18.96
C MET A 167 2.39 10.09 17.53
N ALA A 168 2.54 11.13 16.75
CA ALA A 168 2.08 11.16 15.36
C ALA A 168 2.72 10.05 14.51
N ILE A 169 4.02 9.83 14.65
CA ILE A 169 4.73 8.77 13.93
C ILE A 169 4.35 7.39 14.44
N ALA A 170 4.20 7.20 15.74
CA ALA A 170 3.72 5.94 16.28
C ALA A 170 2.34 5.59 15.71
N HIS A 171 1.45 6.58 15.66
CA HIS A 171 0.13 6.41 15.04
C HIS A 171 0.22 6.08 13.53
N LEU A 172 1.07 6.78 12.78
CA LEU A 172 1.27 6.51 11.36
C LEU A 172 1.80 5.08 11.11
N VAL A 173 2.79 4.65 11.89
CA VAL A 173 3.36 3.29 11.77
C VAL A 173 2.32 2.23 12.13
N GLN A 174 1.50 2.46 13.17
CA GLN A 174 0.42 1.55 13.55
C GLN A 174 -0.67 1.49 12.47
N SER A 175 -1.08 2.63 11.93
CA SER A 175 -2.08 2.72 10.86
C SER A 175 -1.59 2.03 9.58
N ASP A 176 -0.34 2.28 9.16
CA ASP A 176 0.26 1.62 7.99
C ASP A 176 0.35 0.09 8.20
N GLY A 177 0.69 -0.35 9.42
CA GLY A 177 0.71 -1.76 9.78
C GLY A 177 -0.67 -2.42 9.71
N ALA A 178 -1.69 -1.77 10.24
CA ALA A 178 -3.07 -2.25 10.19
C ALA A 178 -3.60 -2.31 8.75
N LEU A 179 -3.30 -1.30 7.94
CA LEU A 179 -3.66 -1.28 6.52
C LEU A 179 -2.99 -2.43 5.75
N THR A 180 -1.70 -2.65 5.98
CA THR A 180 -0.94 -3.74 5.36
C THR A 180 -1.50 -5.11 5.75
N ALA A 181 -1.85 -5.30 7.03
CA ALA A 181 -2.47 -6.53 7.51
C ALA A 181 -3.85 -6.76 6.86
N SER A 182 -4.67 -5.71 6.76
CA SER A 182 -5.98 -5.75 6.08
C SER A 182 -5.84 -6.12 4.59
N ILE A 183 -4.90 -5.50 3.87
CA ILE A 183 -4.63 -5.81 2.46
C ILE A 183 -4.20 -7.28 2.29
N LYS A 184 -3.29 -7.79 3.14
CA LYS A 184 -2.86 -9.20 3.11
C LYS A 184 -4.04 -10.15 3.36
N SER A 185 -4.90 -9.84 4.34
CA SER A 185 -6.10 -10.64 4.63
C SER A 185 -7.07 -10.65 3.45
N ASN A 186 -7.33 -9.50 2.85
CA ASN A 186 -8.21 -9.41 1.69
C ASN A 186 -7.63 -10.14 0.48
N LEU A 187 -6.32 -10.05 0.24
CA LEU A 187 -5.64 -10.78 -0.83
C LEU A 187 -5.77 -12.30 -0.63
N ALA A 188 -5.56 -12.80 0.60
CA ALA A 188 -5.73 -14.20 0.91
C ALA A 188 -7.18 -14.68 0.65
N ARG A 189 -8.19 -13.85 0.99
CA ARG A 189 -9.59 -14.14 0.68
C ARG A 189 -9.84 -14.18 -0.82
N VAL A 190 -9.31 -13.24 -1.59
CA VAL A 190 -9.43 -13.21 -3.05
C VAL A 190 -8.81 -14.46 -3.67
N VAL A 191 -7.60 -14.85 -3.27
CA VAL A 191 -6.95 -16.07 -3.75
C VAL A 191 -7.80 -17.30 -3.48
N LYS A 192 -8.34 -17.44 -2.25
CA LYS A 192 -9.24 -18.54 -1.90
C LYS A 192 -10.53 -18.55 -2.76
N THR A 193 -11.11 -17.38 -2.99
CA THR A 193 -12.32 -17.27 -3.83
C THR A 193 -12.02 -17.64 -5.28
N VAL A 194 -10.86 -17.23 -5.83
CA VAL A 194 -10.45 -17.62 -7.18
C VAL A 194 -10.28 -19.13 -7.29
N GLU A 195 -9.72 -19.78 -6.27
CA GLU A 195 -9.54 -21.23 -6.24
C GLU A 195 -10.91 -21.96 -6.20
N GLN A 196 -11.84 -21.47 -5.38
CA GLN A 196 -13.21 -22.00 -5.34
C GLN A 196 -13.96 -21.82 -6.69
N VAL A 197 -13.81 -20.67 -7.33
CA VAL A 197 -14.39 -20.41 -8.66
C VAL A 197 -13.80 -21.35 -9.71
N LYS A 198 -12.48 -21.61 -9.65
CA LYS A 198 -11.83 -22.56 -10.54
C LYS A 198 -12.35 -24.00 -10.34
N GLU A 199 -12.52 -24.43 -9.09
CA GLU A 199 -13.07 -25.73 -8.75
C GLU A 199 -14.52 -25.88 -9.26
N ALA A 200 -15.39 -24.90 -8.95
CA ALA A 200 -16.76 -24.87 -9.46
C ALA A 200 -16.83 -24.83 -11.00
N SER A 201 -15.90 -24.12 -11.65
CA SER A 201 -15.80 -24.10 -13.12
C SER A 201 -15.46 -25.47 -13.69
N ASN A 202 -14.56 -26.22 -13.04
CA ASN A 202 -14.22 -27.57 -13.46
C ASN A 202 -15.44 -28.52 -13.29
N GLU A 203 -16.17 -28.43 -12.17
CA GLU A 203 -17.39 -29.20 -11.94
C GLU A 203 -18.46 -28.90 -13.00
N ILE A 204 -18.60 -27.64 -13.42
CA ILE A 204 -19.49 -27.24 -14.49
C ILE A 204 -19.07 -27.87 -15.82
N VAL A 205 -17.79 -27.89 -16.15
CA VAL A 205 -17.27 -28.51 -17.38
C VAL A 205 -17.55 -30.01 -17.39
N ASP A 206 -17.31 -30.68 -16.26
CA ASP A 206 -17.61 -32.11 -16.12
C ASP A 206 -19.12 -32.38 -16.26
N GLY A 207 -19.98 -31.56 -15.63
CA GLY A 207 -21.44 -31.64 -15.76
C GLY A 207 -21.92 -31.40 -17.18
N VAL A 208 -21.35 -30.45 -17.92
CA VAL A 208 -21.66 -30.22 -19.34
C VAL A 208 -21.28 -31.42 -20.19
N THR A 209 -20.19 -32.10 -19.87
CA THR A 209 -19.77 -33.33 -20.56
C THR A 209 -20.82 -34.44 -20.37
N VAL A 210 -21.29 -34.68 -19.16
CA VAL A 210 -22.32 -35.64 -18.85
C VAL A 210 -23.63 -35.29 -19.56
N VAL A 211 -24.04 -34.02 -19.55
CA VAL A 211 -25.26 -33.58 -20.26
C VAL A 211 -25.16 -33.84 -21.78
N ARG A 212 -23.98 -33.64 -22.35
CA ARG A 212 -23.75 -33.93 -23.77
C ARG A 212 -23.87 -35.42 -24.08
N GLU A 213 -23.28 -36.30 -23.27
CA GLU A 213 -23.37 -37.75 -23.41
C GLU A 213 -24.83 -38.18 -23.31
N LEU A 214 -25.59 -37.69 -22.34
CA LEU A 214 -26.99 -37.99 -22.17
C LEU A 214 -27.85 -37.50 -23.36
N ALA A 215 -27.52 -36.34 -23.93
CA ALA A 215 -28.20 -35.84 -25.10
C ALA A 215 -27.93 -36.70 -26.34
N ASP A 216 -26.73 -37.22 -26.53
CA ASP A 216 -26.42 -38.16 -27.61
C ASP A 216 -27.08 -39.50 -27.42
N GLU A 217 -27.14 -40.03 -26.17
CA GLU A 217 -27.92 -41.26 -25.87
C GLU A 217 -29.40 -41.08 -26.14
N ASN A 218 -30.01 -39.98 -25.70
CA ASN A 218 -31.39 -39.65 -25.99
C ASN A 218 -31.69 -39.55 -27.50
N ARG A 219 -30.74 -38.97 -28.26
CA ARG A 219 -30.87 -38.89 -29.72
C ARG A 219 -30.85 -40.27 -30.35
N THR A 220 -29.98 -41.16 -29.86
CA THR A 220 -29.90 -42.54 -30.33
C THR A 220 -31.21 -43.28 -30.01
N GLY A 221 -31.69 -43.22 -28.77
CA GLY A 221 -32.94 -43.80 -28.34
C GLY A 221 -34.16 -43.29 -29.13
N ALA A 222 -34.19 -41.98 -29.41
CA ALA A 222 -35.25 -41.41 -30.26
C ALA A 222 -35.25 -41.97 -31.69
N ASN A 223 -34.05 -42.19 -32.28
CA ASN A 223 -33.93 -42.83 -33.59
C ASN A 223 -34.38 -44.29 -33.56
N ASP A 224 -34.06 -45.02 -32.50
CA ASP A 224 -34.50 -46.41 -32.32
C ASP A 224 -36.03 -46.47 -32.22
N VAL A 225 -36.65 -45.63 -31.41
CA VAL A 225 -38.11 -45.51 -31.30
C VAL A 225 -38.75 -45.16 -32.65
N MET A 226 -38.10 -44.26 -33.43
CA MET A 226 -38.59 -43.90 -34.74
C MET A 226 -38.55 -45.10 -35.72
N ASN A 227 -37.50 -45.92 -35.69
CA ASN A 227 -37.39 -47.16 -36.48
C ASN A 227 -38.43 -48.20 -36.06
N ASP A 228 -38.65 -48.36 -34.76
CA ASP A 228 -39.67 -49.28 -34.23
C ASP A 228 -41.07 -48.85 -34.64
N MET A 229 -41.39 -47.56 -34.59
CA MET A 229 -42.67 -47.01 -35.07
C MET A 229 -42.89 -47.24 -36.57
N LYS A 230 -41.80 -47.14 -37.37
CA LYS A 230 -41.88 -47.49 -38.83
C LYS A 230 -42.15 -48.94 -39.03
N ASN A 231 -41.46 -49.83 -38.31
CA ASN A 231 -41.74 -51.30 -38.36
C ASN A 231 -43.15 -51.63 -37.93
N LEU A 232 -43.66 -50.94 -36.91
CA LEU A 232 -44.98 -51.08 -36.40
C LEU A 232 -46.07 -50.67 -37.48
N ALA A 233 -45.78 -49.55 -38.19
CA ALA A 233 -46.61 -49.06 -39.27
C ALA A 233 -46.70 -50.09 -40.45
N ASP A 234 -45.47 -50.59 -40.81
CA ASP A 234 -45.41 -51.64 -41.89
C ASP A 234 -46.15 -52.94 -41.47
N ASN A 235 -45.97 -53.40 -40.23
CA ASN A 235 -46.67 -54.56 -39.72
C ASN A 235 -48.18 -54.34 -39.67
N ASN A 236 -48.67 -53.15 -39.29
CA ASN A 236 -50.06 -52.79 -39.33
C ASN A 236 -50.64 -52.82 -40.76
N GLY A 237 -49.85 -52.39 -41.75
CA GLY A 237 -50.21 -52.53 -43.20
C GLY A 237 -50.41 -53.96 -43.59
N VAL A 238 -49.45 -54.85 -43.24
CA VAL A 238 -49.57 -56.31 -43.53
C VAL A 238 -50.73 -56.93 -42.77
N LEU A 239 -50.99 -56.51 -41.56
CA LEU A 239 -52.17 -57.03 -40.80
C LEU A 239 -53.51 -56.62 -41.43
N ASN A 240 -53.57 -55.37 -41.89
CA ASN A 240 -54.75 -54.88 -42.60
C ASN A 240 -55.04 -55.70 -43.89
N ASP A 241 -54.01 -55.98 -44.67
CA ASP A 241 -54.10 -56.76 -45.91
C ASP A 241 -54.53 -58.18 -45.59
N LYS A 242 -53.97 -58.82 -44.57
CA LYS A 242 -54.40 -60.14 -44.10
C LYS A 242 -55.86 -60.20 -43.57
N THR A 243 -56.24 -59.10 -42.90
CA THR A 243 -57.65 -58.99 -42.42
C THR A 243 -58.61 -58.86 -43.54
N LEU A 244 -58.31 -58.04 -44.54
CA LEU A 244 -59.10 -57.93 -45.78
C LEU A 244 -59.24 -59.28 -46.50
N SER A 245 -58.13 -59.98 -46.68
CA SER A 245 -58.07 -61.30 -47.28
C SER A 245 -58.90 -62.33 -46.46
N SER A 246 -58.85 -62.26 -45.14
CA SER A 246 -59.64 -63.11 -44.28
C SER A 246 -61.20 -62.85 -44.37
N VAL A 247 -61.53 -61.56 -44.51
CA VAL A 247 -62.94 -61.15 -44.73
C VAL A 247 -63.43 -61.66 -46.10
N GLU A 248 -62.63 -61.56 -47.16
CA GLU A 248 -62.96 -62.09 -48.48
C GLU A 248 -63.19 -63.64 -48.46
N MET A 249 -62.25 -64.34 -47.81
CA MET A 249 -62.34 -65.78 -47.61
C MET A 249 -63.61 -66.16 -46.80
N THR A 250 -63.91 -65.44 -45.75
CA THR A 250 -65.12 -65.68 -44.93
C THR A 250 -66.40 -65.47 -45.75
N ASN A 251 -66.42 -64.43 -46.55
CA ASN A 251 -67.52 -64.15 -47.47
C ASN A 251 -67.69 -65.28 -48.53
N ALA A 252 -66.55 -65.74 -49.09
CA ALA A 252 -66.60 -66.87 -50.04
C ALA A 252 -67.07 -68.16 -49.42
N VAL A 253 -66.65 -68.52 -48.18
CA VAL A 253 -67.08 -69.64 -47.43
C VAL A 253 -68.58 -69.51 -47.10
N SER A 254 -69.05 -68.34 -46.66
CA SER A 254 -70.43 -68.05 -46.34
C SER A 254 -71.33 -68.21 -47.59
N TYR A 255 -70.87 -67.72 -48.74
CA TYR A 255 -71.54 -67.87 -49.99
C TYR A 255 -71.63 -69.36 -50.40
N THR A 256 -70.57 -70.13 -50.25
CA THR A 256 -70.53 -71.58 -50.54
C THR A 256 -71.48 -72.33 -49.63
N HIS A 257 -71.56 -71.97 -48.32
CA HIS A 257 -72.52 -72.59 -47.42
C HIS A 257 -74.00 -72.27 -47.70
N LEU A 258 -74.27 -71.05 -48.22
CA LEU A 258 -75.64 -70.64 -48.60
C LEU A 258 -76.14 -71.28 -49.91
N THR A 259 -75.20 -71.63 -50.80
CA THR A 259 -75.45 -72.16 -52.11
C THR A 259 -75.44 -73.73 -52.19
N LEU A 260 -74.93 -74.39 -51.14
CA LEU A 260 -75.01 -75.84 -51.11
C LEU A 260 -76.46 -76.31 -50.94
N PRO A 261 -77.00 -77.16 -51.84
CA PRO A 261 -78.34 -77.66 -51.70
C PRO A 261 -78.39 -78.54 -50.46
N THR A 262 -79.31 -78.24 -49.53
CA THR A 262 -79.68 -79.08 -48.45
C THR A 262 -80.27 -80.34 -49.03
N LYS A 263 -79.50 -81.42 -49.25
CA LYS A 263 -80.03 -82.73 -49.46
C LYS A 263 -80.57 -83.26 -48.14
N ALA A 264 -81.78 -83.07 -47.95
CA ALA A 264 -82.55 -83.86 -47.02
C ALA A 264 -82.98 -85.12 -47.70
#